data_a491ef09369c70a51821eccb2f722754
#
_entry.id   a491ef09369c70a51821eccb2f722754
#
_cell.length_a   1.000
_cell.length_b   1.000
_cell.length_c   1.000
_cell.angle_alpha   90.00
_cell.angle_beta   90.00
_cell.angle_gamma   90.00
#
_symmetry.space_group_name_H-M   'P 1'
#
loop_
_entity.id
_entity.type
_entity.pdbx_description
1 polymer ?
#
loop_
_entity_poly.entity_id
_entity_poly.type
_entity_poly.pdbx_seq_one_letter_code
_entity_poly.pdbx_strand_id
1 'polypeptide(L)'
;MDIVLLFVVLLGAIGVTALAKRKGLQPALIIVVVGFGVSFIPGVPRLAVSSELILGVVLPPLLYSAALNFSMFRFLRNLRPILGLGVSLVIITAIAVGFVASAIVPGLALGTAILLGAVVAPPDAVTAAAIGNKLGLPRRVMDILTGESLVNDAAALTLFTIAVSAIAGTHTLFANPVLLFAYAAIVGALVGVALGVMANILRRFLGNAGLETVLGIMLPFAAYFIAEQLEASGVLAVVFAAFAVGGANNSVGYQTRLQEKQVWSSFDVLLEAFVFAYMGLQLRFVVGDVAEAKLPVGLVFALGGVILLLVMLVRPVFVYALYAQGALQKRGFEKRRAGSKRFRQRLERAAVTRRNRGRPPRRDFEPMTVPEAVVVSWAGMRGVVTIAAAAAIPLSTTTGEAFPGRALIQAVAFTVAVGTLIIQGATLPALIRRLRLPSDDATRRENDARVLEVVRAASGRVVAEFTSSPPPGIAPEMLEQFRMIAEQRTKAAARQEGPDLEGSAVFDTLLLTLLRAQREAVLAERNRGTLDPNAVDTLIERLDYQEAAVASRIENRL
;
A
#
# COMPACT_ATOMS: atom_id res chain seq x y z
N MET A 1 -14.93 17.85 -19.75
CA MET A 1 -15.42 16.85 -18.75
C MET A 1 -16.74 17.37 -18.21
N ASP A 2 -17.80 16.61 -18.31
CA ASP A 2 -19.09 17.00 -17.73
C ASP A 2 -19.03 16.78 -16.20
N ILE A 3 -18.88 17.89 -15.47
CA ILE A 3 -18.72 17.88 -14.02
C ILE A 3 -19.94 17.25 -13.34
N VAL A 4 -21.14 17.49 -13.87
CA VAL A 4 -22.38 16.92 -13.34
C VAL A 4 -22.37 15.40 -13.46
N LEU A 5 -21.95 14.87 -14.60
CA LEU A 5 -21.82 13.44 -14.83
C LEU A 5 -20.82 12.80 -13.85
N LEU A 6 -19.68 13.46 -13.61
CA LEU A 6 -18.70 13.00 -12.65
C LEU A 6 -19.30 12.86 -11.24
N PHE A 7 -20.03 13.88 -10.77
CA PHE A 7 -20.70 13.84 -9.46
C PHE A 7 -21.77 12.76 -9.38
N VAL A 8 -22.57 12.57 -10.43
CA VAL A 8 -23.60 11.51 -10.49
C VAL A 8 -22.94 10.12 -10.39
N VAL A 9 -21.85 9.90 -11.14
CA VAL A 9 -21.09 8.64 -11.09
C VAL A 9 -20.50 8.40 -9.70
N LEU A 10 -19.90 9.43 -9.08
CA LEU A 10 -19.34 9.34 -7.73
C LEU A 10 -20.43 9.03 -6.68
N LEU A 11 -21.54 9.74 -6.70
CA LEU A 11 -22.65 9.48 -5.78
C LEU A 11 -23.24 8.07 -5.97
N GLY A 12 -23.41 7.65 -7.22
CA GLY A 12 -23.87 6.29 -7.54
C GLY A 12 -22.88 5.23 -7.01
N ALA A 13 -21.57 5.42 -7.24
CA ALA A 13 -20.53 4.51 -6.79
C ALA A 13 -20.47 4.42 -5.25
N ILE A 14 -20.62 5.55 -4.54
CA ILE A 14 -20.70 5.58 -3.06
C ILE A 14 -21.94 4.82 -2.59
N GLY A 15 -23.10 5.04 -3.23
CA GLY A 15 -24.35 4.32 -2.91
C GLY A 15 -24.20 2.81 -3.08
N VAL A 16 -23.61 2.37 -4.20
CA VAL A 16 -23.30 0.96 -4.46
C VAL A 16 -22.32 0.41 -3.44
N THR A 17 -21.27 1.18 -3.09
CA THR A 17 -20.30 0.81 -2.05
C THR A 17 -20.98 0.57 -0.71
N ALA A 18 -21.87 1.48 -0.29
CA ALA A 18 -22.60 1.36 0.97
C ALA A 18 -23.50 0.12 0.99
N LEU A 19 -24.20 -0.15 -0.11
CA LEU A 19 -25.07 -1.33 -0.24
C LEU A 19 -24.28 -2.64 -0.25
N ALA A 20 -23.15 -2.68 -0.97
CA ALA A 20 -22.25 -3.84 -1.02
C ALA A 20 -21.67 -4.16 0.35
N LYS A 21 -21.20 -3.13 1.10
CA LYS A 21 -20.69 -3.28 2.47
C LYS A 21 -21.76 -3.83 3.42
N ARG A 22 -23.01 -3.33 3.35
CA ARG A 22 -24.13 -3.84 4.17
C ARG A 22 -24.43 -5.31 3.91
N LYS A 23 -24.30 -5.78 2.66
CA LYS A 23 -24.52 -7.19 2.29
C LYS A 23 -23.27 -8.06 2.44
N GLY A 24 -22.17 -7.53 2.96
CA GLY A 24 -20.91 -8.28 3.12
C GLY A 24 -20.20 -8.61 1.80
N LEU A 25 -20.66 -8.03 0.68
CA LEU A 25 -20.08 -8.22 -0.65
C LEU A 25 -18.84 -7.34 -0.84
N GLN A 26 -18.05 -7.63 -1.88
CA GLN A 26 -16.88 -6.82 -2.24
C GLN A 26 -17.31 -5.62 -3.08
N PRO A 27 -17.10 -4.37 -2.58
CA PRO A 27 -17.56 -3.17 -3.28
C PRO A 27 -16.99 -3.06 -4.70
N ALA A 28 -15.68 -3.29 -4.89
CA ALA A 28 -15.02 -3.19 -6.18
C ALA A 28 -15.71 -4.01 -7.28
N LEU A 29 -16.01 -5.28 -7.00
CA LEU A 29 -16.68 -6.16 -7.95
C LEU A 29 -18.10 -5.67 -8.29
N ILE A 30 -18.87 -5.29 -7.27
CA ILE A 30 -20.25 -4.84 -7.47
C ILE A 30 -20.30 -3.54 -8.25
N ILE A 31 -19.39 -2.60 -7.96
CA ILE A 31 -19.32 -1.32 -8.68
C ILE A 31 -19.00 -1.54 -10.17
N VAL A 32 -18.03 -2.41 -10.49
CA VAL A 32 -17.69 -2.74 -11.88
C VAL A 32 -18.88 -3.37 -12.60
N VAL A 33 -19.57 -4.34 -11.98
CA VAL A 33 -20.73 -5.00 -12.58
C VAL A 33 -21.90 -4.04 -12.78
N VAL A 34 -22.19 -3.19 -11.80
CA VAL A 34 -23.23 -2.16 -11.91
C VAL A 34 -22.86 -1.13 -12.98
N GLY A 35 -21.61 -0.63 -12.97
CA GLY A 35 -21.10 0.30 -13.99
C GLY A 35 -21.20 -0.28 -15.41
N PHE A 36 -20.87 -1.57 -15.55
CA PHE A 36 -21.06 -2.32 -16.78
C PHE A 36 -22.53 -2.32 -17.23
N GLY A 37 -23.47 -2.66 -16.35
CA GLY A 37 -24.90 -2.61 -16.65
C GLY A 37 -25.37 -1.22 -17.05
N VAL A 38 -24.93 -0.18 -16.33
CA VAL A 38 -25.27 1.22 -16.61
C VAL A 38 -24.70 1.68 -17.98
N SER A 39 -23.55 1.17 -18.40
CA SER A 39 -22.93 1.54 -19.68
C SER A 39 -23.79 1.22 -20.90
N PHE A 40 -24.72 0.26 -20.80
CA PHE A 40 -25.66 -0.11 -21.87
C PHE A 40 -26.95 0.74 -21.91
N ILE A 41 -27.20 1.58 -20.91
CA ILE A 41 -28.38 2.46 -20.91
C ILE A 41 -28.20 3.50 -22.04
N PRO A 42 -29.17 3.62 -22.96
CA PRO A 42 -29.13 4.65 -24.00
C PRO A 42 -29.08 6.05 -23.37
N GLY A 43 -28.21 6.92 -23.89
CA GLY A 43 -28.08 8.29 -23.40
C GLY A 43 -27.01 8.50 -22.32
N VAL A 44 -26.40 7.45 -21.77
CA VAL A 44 -25.23 7.60 -20.89
C VAL A 44 -24.02 8.03 -21.72
N PRO A 45 -23.49 9.26 -21.50
CA PRO A 45 -22.36 9.76 -22.27
C PRO A 45 -21.05 9.09 -21.84
N ARG A 46 -20.06 9.11 -22.72
CA ARG A 46 -18.70 8.66 -22.39
C ARG A 46 -18.10 9.57 -21.31
N LEU A 47 -17.69 8.98 -20.19
CA LEU A 47 -16.92 9.70 -19.19
C LEU A 47 -15.48 9.85 -19.70
N ALA A 48 -15.23 10.96 -20.39
CA ALA A 48 -13.92 11.29 -20.93
C ALA A 48 -13.02 11.83 -19.79
N VAL A 49 -12.30 10.94 -19.13
CA VAL A 49 -11.29 11.28 -18.13
C VAL A 49 -9.93 11.21 -18.81
N SER A 50 -9.14 12.29 -18.72
CA SER A 50 -7.79 12.27 -19.27
C SER A 50 -6.90 11.36 -18.41
N SER A 51 -5.92 10.75 -19.06
CA SER A 51 -4.92 9.91 -18.39
C SER A 51 -4.12 10.66 -17.34
N GLU A 52 -3.81 11.95 -17.62
CA GLU A 52 -3.10 12.82 -16.69
C GLU A 52 -3.87 13.00 -15.39
N LEU A 53 -5.22 13.05 -15.46
CA LEU A 53 -6.06 13.15 -14.27
C LEU A 53 -6.01 11.86 -13.46
N ILE A 54 -6.07 10.69 -14.11
CA ILE A 54 -6.00 9.41 -13.40
C ILE A 54 -4.62 9.21 -12.79
N LEU A 55 -3.56 9.40 -13.58
CA LEU A 55 -2.18 9.16 -13.13
C LEU A 55 -1.68 10.26 -12.17
N GLY A 56 -2.05 11.53 -12.40
CA GLY A 56 -1.56 12.66 -11.60
C GLY A 56 -2.44 13.05 -10.41
N VAL A 57 -3.75 12.73 -10.44
CA VAL A 57 -4.68 13.15 -9.39
C VAL A 57 -5.24 11.96 -8.60
N VAL A 58 -5.56 10.85 -9.25
CA VAL A 58 -6.17 9.70 -8.57
C VAL A 58 -5.12 8.76 -7.99
N LEU A 59 -4.09 8.44 -8.75
CA LEU A 59 -3.08 7.46 -8.36
C LEU A 59 -2.19 7.93 -7.19
N PRO A 60 -1.66 9.18 -7.15
CA PRO A 60 -0.77 9.61 -6.08
C PRO A 60 -1.36 9.51 -4.66
N PRO A 61 -2.60 9.97 -4.38
CA PRO A 61 -3.21 9.80 -3.07
C PRO A 61 -3.40 8.35 -2.65
N LEU A 62 -3.82 7.46 -3.58
CA LEU A 62 -4.01 6.04 -3.29
C LEU A 62 -2.69 5.36 -2.90
N LEU A 63 -1.62 5.61 -3.66
CA LEU A 63 -0.29 5.09 -3.36
C LEU A 63 0.28 5.66 -2.06
N TYR A 64 0.07 6.95 -1.82
CA TYR A 64 0.52 7.62 -0.60
C TYR A 64 -0.15 7.04 0.64
N SER A 65 -1.48 6.90 0.62
CA SER A 65 -2.25 6.29 1.72
C SER A 65 -1.78 4.86 2.02
N ALA A 66 -1.61 4.04 0.99
CA ALA A 66 -1.10 2.67 1.13
C ALA A 66 0.32 2.64 1.72
N ALA A 67 1.22 3.52 1.25
CA ALA A 67 2.60 3.58 1.71
C ALA A 67 2.74 4.20 3.10
N LEU A 68 1.91 5.20 3.45
CA LEU A 68 1.90 5.85 4.77
C LEU A 68 1.64 4.85 5.90
N ASN A 69 0.75 3.89 5.66
CA ASN A 69 0.40 2.82 6.59
C ASN A 69 1.36 1.62 6.56
N PHE A 70 2.37 1.65 5.66
CA PHE A 70 3.33 0.57 5.51
C PHE A 70 4.72 0.98 6.02
N SER A 71 5.24 0.22 7.01
CA SER A 71 6.53 0.57 7.62
C SER A 71 7.71 0.32 6.67
N MET A 72 8.60 1.32 6.52
CA MET A 72 9.87 1.20 5.79
C MET A 72 10.72 0.01 6.28
N PHE A 73 10.68 -0.30 7.58
CA PHE A 73 11.38 -1.45 8.13
C PHE A 73 10.82 -2.79 7.60
N ARG A 74 9.50 -2.91 7.47
CA ARG A 74 8.84 -4.10 6.88
C ARG A 74 9.17 -4.21 5.40
N PHE A 75 9.18 -3.10 4.67
CA PHE A 75 9.59 -3.01 3.28
C PHE A 75 11.01 -3.54 3.06
N LEU A 76 11.99 -3.00 3.80
CA LEU A 76 13.39 -3.41 3.70
C LEU A 76 13.61 -4.86 4.13
N ARG A 77 12.85 -5.35 5.10
CA ARG A 77 12.93 -6.75 5.55
C ARG A 77 12.48 -7.73 4.46
N ASN A 78 11.47 -7.36 3.68
CA ASN A 78 10.90 -8.17 2.61
C ASN A 78 11.35 -7.70 1.21
N LEU A 79 12.42 -6.90 1.10
CA LEU A 79 12.85 -6.25 -0.15
C LEU A 79 13.06 -7.24 -1.30
N ARG A 80 13.66 -8.42 -1.03
CA ARG A 80 13.91 -9.43 -2.07
C ARG A 80 12.64 -9.97 -2.73
N PRO A 81 11.66 -10.51 -1.99
CA PRO A 81 10.40 -10.92 -2.60
C PRO A 81 9.62 -9.74 -3.22
N ILE A 82 9.67 -8.55 -2.60
CA ILE A 82 9.01 -7.35 -3.13
C ILE A 82 9.61 -6.95 -4.49
N LEU A 83 10.94 -6.84 -4.61
CA LEU A 83 11.58 -6.52 -5.89
C LEU A 83 11.42 -7.65 -6.91
N GLY A 84 11.44 -8.90 -6.47
CA GLY A 84 11.17 -10.04 -7.34
C GLY A 84 9.78 -9.95 -7.97
N LEU A 85 8.75 -9.71 -7.18
CA LEU A 85 7.36 -9.63 -7.65
C LEU A 85 7.06 -8.26 -8.29
N GLY A 86 7.54 -7.16 -7.71
CA GLY A 86 7.24 -5.82 -8.19
C GLY A 86 8.04 -5.38 -9.42
N VAL A 87 9.23 -5.91 -9.64
CA VAL A 87 10.06 -5.54 -10.80
C VAL A 87 10.25 -6.71 -11.74
N SER A 88 10.86 -7.81 -11.26
CA SER A 88 11.23 -8.91 -12.16
C SER A 88 10.01 -9.59 -12.78
N LEU A 89 8.95 -9.83 -12.00
CA LEU A 89 7.72 -10.43 -12.54
C LEU A 89 7.02 -9.49 -13.54
N VAL A 90 7.01 -8.17 -13.28
CA VAL A 90 6.44 -7.17 -14.19
C VAL A 90 7.16 -7.22 -15.55
N ILE A 91 8.51 -7.19 -15.54
CA ILE A 91 9.31 -7.27 -16.75
C ILE A 91 9.07 -8.59 -17.51
N ILE A 92 9.11 -9.73 -16.80
CA ILE A 92 8.87 -11.04 -17.39
C ILE A 92 7.47 -11.14 -17.98
N THR A 93 6.46 -10.63 -17.28
CA THR A 93 5.08 -10.61 -17.79
C THR A 93 4.96 -9.74 -19.04
N ALA A 94 5.57 -8.55 -19.02
CA ALA A 94 5.55 -7.63 -20.18
C ALA A 94 6.19 -8.29 -21.42
N ILE A 95 7.32 -8.94 -21.25
CA ILE A 95 8.02 -9.65 -22.33
C ILE A 95 7.19 -10.86 -22.80
N ALA A 96 6.68 -11.69 -21.90
CA ALA A 96 5.88 -12.87 -22.25
C ALA A 96 4.62 -12.48 -23.03
N VAL A 97 3.89 -11.45 -22.57
CA VAL A 97 2.72 -10.92 -23.28
C VAL A 97 3.13 -10.35 -24.63
N GLY A 98 4.24 -9.60 -24.70
CA GLY A 98 4.76 -9.05 -25.94
C GLY A 98 5.03 -10.13 -26.99
N PHE A 99 5.72 -11.20 -26.63
CA PHE A 99 6.00 -12.31 -27.56
C PHE A 99 4.72 -13.05 -28.00
N VAL A 100 3.81 -13.34 -27.06
CA VAL A 100 2.55 -14.04 -27.38
C VAL A 100 1.65 -13.17 -28.26
N ALA A 101 1.51 -11.88 -27.95
CA ALA A 101 0.69 -10.97 -28.74
C ALA A 101 1.24 -10.75 -30.15
N SER A 102 2.56 -10.58 -30.30
CA SER A 102 3.19 -10.43 -31.62
C SER A 102 3.12 -11.71 -32.48
N ALA A 103 3.11 -12.88 -31.83
CA ALA A 103 2.96 -14.17 -32.54
C ALA A 103 1.52 -14.42 -33.00
N ILE A 104 0.51 -13.94 -32.25
CA ILE A 104 -0.92 -14.18 -32.58
C ILE A 104 -1.45 -13.13 -33.55
N VAL A 105 -1.00 -11.86 -33.42
CA VAL A 105 -1.52 -10.76 -34.24
C VAL A 105 -0.56 -10.44 -35.38
N PRO A 106 -0.88 -10.83 -36.63
CA PRO A 106 -0.03 -10.52 -37.78
C PRO A 106 0.15 -9.02 -37.96
N GLY A 107 1.40 -8.58 -38.15
CA GLY A 107 1.74 -7.17 -38.33
C GLY A 107 1.85 -6.33 -37.07
N LEU A 108 1.61 -6.88 -35.88
CA LEU A 108 1.84 -6.17 -34.62
C LEU A 108 3.34 -6.13 -34.32
N ALA A 109 3.93 -4.94 -34.39
CA ALA A 109 5.33 -4.74 -34.06
C ALA A 109 5.63 -5.18 -32.63
N LEU A 110 6.78 -5.82 -32.39
CA LEU A 110 7.17 -6.33 -31.08
C LEU A 110 7.18 -5.21 -30.00
N GLY A 111 7.59 -4.00 -30.36
CA GLY A 111 7.55 -2.83 -29.45
C GLY A 111 6.13 -2.53 -28.96
N THR A 112 5.15 -2.50 -29.88
CA THR A 112 3.73 -2.30 -29.55
C THR A 112 3.17 -3.45 -28.71
N ALA A 113 3.59 -4.68 -28.99
CA ALA A 113 3.21 -5.86 -28.21
C ALA A 113 3.82 -5.85 -26.81
N ILE A 114 5.07 -5.38 -26.62
CA ILE A 114 5.69 -5.19 -25.31
C ILE A 114 4.99 -4.04 -24.55
N LEU A 115 4.56 -2.98 -25.23
CA LEU A 115 3.75 -1.92 -24.63
C LEU A 115 2.45 -2.49 -24.06
N LEU A 116 1.73 -3.34 -24.81
CA LEU A 116 0.58 -4.07 -24.28
C LEU A 116 0.96 -4.85 -23.02
N GLY A 117 2.09 -5.56 -23.06
CA GLY A 117 2.61 -6.29 -21.91
C GLY A 117 2.89 -5.40 -20.72
N ALA A 118 3.52 -4.23 -20.90
CA ALA A 118 3.78 -3.27 -19.82
C ALA A 118 2.49 -2.74 -19.19
N VAL A 119 1.46 -2.50 -20.00
CA VAL A 119 0.13 -2.05 -19.55
C VAL A 119 -0.58 -3.09 -18.68
N VAL A 120 -0.52 -4.39 -19.05
CA VAL A 120 -1.24 -5.46 -18.32
C VAL A 120 -0.41 -6.15 -17.25
N ALA A 121 0.88 -5.85 -17.14
CA ALA A 121 1.77 -6.54 -16.20
C ALA A 121 1.49 -6.21 -14.72
N PRO A 122 1.23 -4.95 -14.30
CA PRO A 122 1.14 -4.62 -12.87
C PRO A 122 -0.12 -5.21 -12.25
N PRO A 123 0.01 -6.02 -11.17
CA PRO A 123 -1.15 -6.44 -10.39
C PRO A 123 -1.62 -5.33 -9.45
N ASP A 124 -2.92 -5.28 -9.22
CA ASP A 124 -3.55 -4.43 -8.22
C ASP A 124 -3.65 -5.18 -6.87
N ALA A 125 -2.86 -4.74 -5.90
CA ALA A 125 -2.92 -5.35 -4.58
C ALA A 125 -3.92 -4.68 -3.63
N VAL A 126 -4.53 -3.53 -3.98
CA VAL A 126 -5.51 -2.85 -3.12
C VAL A 126 -6.67 -3.78 -2.81
N THR A 127 -7.29 -4.33 -3.85
CA THR A 127 -8.39 -5.29 -3.70
C THR A 127 -7.93 -6.56 -2.97
N ALA A 128 -6.75 -7.10 -3.29
CA ALA A 128 -6.22 -8.29 -2.63
C ALA A 128 -5.92 -8.05 -1.14
N ALA A 129 -5.36 -6.88 -0.80
CA ALA A 129 -5.09 -6.48 0.57
C ALA A 129 -6.37 -6.28 1.37
N ALA A 130 -7.39 -5.65 0.80
CA ALA A 130 -8.71 -5.49 1.43
C ALA A 130 -9.36 -6.85 1.79
N ILE A 131 -9.31 -7.81 0.86
CA ILE A 131 -9.78 -9.18 1.09
C ILE A 131 -8.94 -9.86 2.17
N GLY A 132 -7.62 -9.75 2.08
CA GLY A 132 -6.67 -10.37 2.98
C GLY A 132 -6.82 -9.87 4.43
N ASN A 133 -6.96 -8.57 4.62
CA ASN A 133 -7.21 -7.95 5.94
C ASN A 133 -8.53 -8.46 6.55
N LYS A 134 -9.60 -8.50 5.75
CA LYS A 134 -10.92 -8.98 6.21
C LYS A 134 -10.91 -10.47 6.61
N LEU A 135 -10.09 -11.29 5.96
CA LEU A 135 -10.00 -12.74 6.19
C LEU A 135 -8.83 -13.15 7.08
N GLY A 136 -8.08 -12.21 7.64
CA GLY A 136 -6.99 -12.47 8.59
C GLY A 136 -5.79 -13.18 7.96
N LEU A 137 -5.37 -12.81 6.74
CA LEU A 137 -4.15 -13.35 6.16
C LEU A 137 -2.93 -13.10 7.05
N PRO A 138 -1.95 -14.03 7.07
CA PRO A 138 -0.70 -13.83 7.80
C PRO A 138 -0.05 -12.49 7.42
N ARG A 139 0.47 -11.77 8.41
CA ARG A 139 1.07 -10.43 8.23
C ARG A 139 2.16 -10.43 7.17
N ARG A 140 2.94 -11.49 7.09
CA ARG A 140 4.00 -11.62 6.09
C ARG A 140 3.46 -11.60 4.66
N VAL A 141 2.36 -12.31 4.40
CA VAL A 141 1.71 -12.32 3.09
C VAL A 141 1.21 -10.92 2.77
N MET A 142 0.58 -10.25 3.74
CA MET A 142 0.14 -8.86 3.61
C MET A 142 1.29 -7.91 3.32
N ASP A 143 2.41 -8.02 4.05
CA ASP A 143 3.62 -7.21 3.82
C ASP A 143 4.18 -7.40 2.40
N ILE A 144 4.17 -8.63 1.88
CA ILE A 144 4.65 -8.91 0.51
C ILE A 144 3.69 -8.32 -0.53
N LEU A 145 2.38 -8.52 -0.38
CA LEU A 145 1.38 -8.02 -1.33
C LEU A 145 1.35 -6.48 -1.36
N THR A 146 1.32 -5.85 -0.19
CA THR A 146 1.36 -4.38 -0.11
C THR A 146 2.67 -3.81 -0.65
N GLY A 147 3.81 -4.41 -0.24
CA GLY A 147 5.12 -3.97 -0.74
C GLY A 147 5.31 -4.18 -2.24
N GLU A 148 4.78 -5.26 -2.80
CA GLU A 148 4.75 -5.50 -4.24
C GLU A 148 3.99 -4.38 -4.97
N SER A 149 2.78 -4.04 -4.51
CA SER A 149 1.94 -2.99 -5.12
C SER A 149 2.61 -1.62 -5.15
N LEU A 150 3.40 -1.29 -4.12
CA LEU A 150 4.10 -0.01 -4.06
C LEU A 150 5.23 0.13 -5.10
N VAL A 151 5.71 -0.98 -5.66
CA VAL A 151 6.86 -1.00 -6.58
C VAL A 151 6.46 -1.39 -8.00
N ASN A 152 5.48 -2.29 -8.16
CA ASN A 152 5.08 -2.81 -9.46
C ASN A 152 4.53 -1.73 -10.40
N ASP A 153 3.76 -0.77 -9.86
CA ASP A 153 3.20 0.33 -10.62
C ASP A 153 4.30 1.24 -11.17
N ALA A 154 5.31 1.53 -10.35
CA ALA A 154 6.48 2.28 -10.80
C ALA A 154 7.25 1.54 -11.91
N ALA A 155 7.48 0.23 -11.74
CA ALA A 155 8.16 -0.58 -12.74
C ALA A 155 7.36 -0.64 -14.06
N ALA A 156 6.05 -0.83 -13.97
CA ALA A 156 5.18 -0.91 -15.15
C ALA A 156 5.06 0.42 -15.88
N LEU A 157 4.86 1.54 -15.16
CA LEU A 157 4.79 2.87 -15.77
C LEU A 157 6.13 3.29 -16.39
N THR A 158 7.26 2.94 -15.77
CA THR A 158 8.57 3.19 -16.39
C THR A 158 8.74 2.38 -17.67
N LEU A 159 8.36 1.08 -17.68
CA LEU A 159 8.37 0.27 -18.92
C LEU A 159 7.40 0.83 -19.97
N PHE A 160 6.24 1.28 -19.55
CA PHE A 160 5.26 1.95 -20.41
C PHE A 160 5.85 3.19 -21.07
N THR A 161 6.47 4.09 -20.29
CA THR A 161 7.11 5.31 -20.80
C THR A 161 8.22 4.98 -21.80
N ILE A 162 9.09 4.00 -21.48
CA ILE A 162 10.14 3.52 -22.38
C ILE A 162 9.55 3.02 -23.71
N ALA A 163 8.50 2.19 -23.63
CA ALA A 163 7.88 1.61 -24.83
C ALA A 163 7.15 2.67 -25.67
N VAL A 164 6.41 3.57 -25.03
CA VAL A 164 5.72 4.68 -25.72
C VAL A 164 6.73 5.59 -26.39
N SER A 165 7.80 6.00 -25.71
CA SER A 165 8.83 6.87 -26.27
C SER A 165 9.54 6.23 -27.46
N ALA A 166 9.82 4.94 -27.40
CA ALA A 166 10.43 4.19 -28.50
C ALA A 166 9.51 4.10 -29.73
N ILE A 167 8.19 3.99 -29.53
CA ILE A 167 7.22 3.91 -30.64
C ILE A 167 6.87 5.31 -31.17
N ALA A 168 6.66 6.27 -30.27
CA ALA A 168 6.29 7.63 -30.63
C ALA A 168 7.45 8.44 -31.22
N GLY A 169 8.70 8.00 -31.05
CA GLY A 169 9.90 8.72 -31.50
C GLY A 169 10.23 9.93 -30.64
N THR A 170 9.81 9.94 -29.37
CA THR A 170 10.14 11.00 -28.42
C THR A 170 11.52 10.79 -27.83
N HIS A 171 12.23 11.89 -27.57
CA HIS A 171 13.54 11.82 -26.92
C HIS A 171 13.41 11.43 -25.45
N THR A 172 14.26 10.54 -24.99
CA THR A 172 14.45 10.19 -23.58
C THR A 172 15.84 10.62 -23.12
N LEU A 173 16.00 10.94 -21.84
CA LEU A 173 17.28 11.34 -21.24
C LEU A 173 18.40 10.32 -21.50
N PHE A 174 18.08 9.04 -21.58
CA PHE A 174 19.04 7.97 -21.82
C PHE A 174 18.54 7.06 -22.94
N ALA A 175 19.39 6.82 -23.92
CA ALA A 175 19.10 5.84 -24.99
C ALA A 175 19.08 4.39 -24.48
N ASN A 176 19.74 4.11 -23.34
CA ASN A 176 19.75 2.79 -22.72
C ASN A 176 18.58 2.62 -21.78
N PRO A 177 17.62 1.70 -22.04
CA PRO A 177 16.44 1.49 -21.21
C PRO A 177 16.75 1.13 -19.75
N VAL A 178 17.86 0.41 -19.49
CA VAL A 178 18.27 0.02 -18.13
C VAL A 178 18.74 1.24 -17.34
N LEU A 179 19.49 2.14 -17.98
CA LEU A 179 19.94 3.38 -17.35
C LEU A 179 18.77 4.32 -17.10
N LEU A 180 17.82 4.42 -18.04
CA LEU A 180 16.60 5.21 -17.85
C LEU A 180 15.76 4.67 -16.68
N PHE A 181 15.58 3.35 -16.60
CA PHE A 181 14.87 2.71 -15.49
C PHE A 181 15.58 2.97 -14.15
N ALA A 182 16.90 2.82 -14.09
CA ALA A 182 17.68 3.06 -12.88
C ALA A 182 17.62 4.53 -12.46
N TYR A 183 17.75 5.46 -13.40
CA TYR A 183 17.60 6.89 -13.17
C TYR A 183 16.23 7.23 -12.61
N ALA A 184 15.17 6.81 -13.30
CA ALA A 184 13.80 7.07 -12.88
C ALA A 184 13.52 6.56 -11.46
N ALA A 185 14.01 5.37 -11.12
CA ALA A 185 13.84 4.78 -9.80
C ALA A 185 14.64 5.52 -8.70
N ILE A 186 15.92 5.81 -8.96
CA ILE A 186 16.79 6.43 -7.94
C ILE A 186 16.39 7.89 -7.72
N VAL A 187 16.22 8.66 -8.79
CA VAL A 187 15.87 10.09 -8.68
C VAL A 187 14.48 10.25 -8.11
N GLY A 188 13.50 9.44 -8.55
CA GLY A 188 12.16 9.47 -7.97
C GLY A 188 12.17 9.18 -6.46
N ALA A 189 12.90 8.16 -6.01
CA ALA A 189 13.04 7.86 -4.59
C ALA A 189 13.72 9.01 -3.81
N LEU A 190 14.75 9.62 -4.35
CA LEU A 190 15.45 10.75 -3.72
C LEU A 190 14.56 11.99 -3.60
N VAL A 191 13.83 12.34 -4.66
CA VAL A 191 12.84 13.44 -4.65
C VAL A 191 11.79 13.18 -3.57
N GLY A 192 11.25 11.96 -3.51
CA GLY A 192 10.26 11.59 -2.50
C GLY A 192 10.78 11.73 -1.07
N VAL A 193 11.98 11.18 -0.80
CA VAL A 193 12.62 11.32 0.53
C VAL A 193 12.86 12.78 0.87
N ALA A 194 13.39 13.58 -0.07
CA ALA A 194 13.68 14.99 0.16
C ALA A 194 12.40 15.77 0.51
N LEU A 195 11.33 15.59 -0.26
CA LEU A 195 10.04 16.25 -0.02
C LEU A 195 9.38 15.77 1.26
N GLY A 196 9.43 14.47 1.57
CA GLY A 196 8.91 13.93 2.82
C GLY A 196 9.66 14.44 4.06
N VAL A 197 10.99 14.53 4.00
CA VAL A 197 11.80 15.14 5.06
C VAL A 197 11.49 16.62 5.20
N MET A 198 11.39 17.35 4.09
CA MET A 198 11.02 18.78 4.09
C MET A 198 9.63 18.98 4.72
N ALA A 199 8.65 18.16 4.35
CA ALA A 199 7.32 18.20 4.94
C ALA A 199 7.35 17.96 6.47
N ASN A 200 8.15 17.01 6.95
CA ASN A 200 8.33 16.76 8.39
C ASN A 200 9.00 17.94 9.12
N ILE A 201 9.94 18.62 8.47
CA ILE A 201 10.55 19.84 9.03
C ILE A 201 9.50 20.94 9.12
N LEU A 202 8.74 21.17 8.04
CA LEU A 202 7.72 22.21 7.98
C LEU A 202 6.60 21.99 9.02
N ARG A 203 6.16 20.75 9.23
CA ARG A 203 5.18 20.39 10.26
C ARG A 203 5.56 20.87 11.66
N ARG A 204 6.86 20.86 12.01
CA ARG A 204 7.34 21.34 13.32
C ARG A 204 7.10 22.84 13.55
N PHE A 205 6.97 23.61 12.46
CA PHE A 205 6.73 25.05 12.53
C PHE A 205 5.24 25.41 12.43
N LEU A 206 4.40 24.51 11.89
CA LEU A 206 2.98 24.81 11.69
C LEU A 206 2.18 24.80 13.00
N GLY A 207 2.42 23.84 13.89
CA GLY A 207 1.76 23.72 15.20
C GLY A 207 0.23 23.68 15.16
N ASN A 208 -0.36 23.38 13.98
CA ASN A 208 -1.80 23.34 13.75
C ASN A 208 -2.17 22.10 12.96
N ALA A 209 -3.01 21.24 13.54
CA ALA A 209 -3.39 19.96 12.95
C ALA A 209 -4.05 20.07 11.56
N GLY A 210 -4.84 21.13 11.35
CA GLY A 210 -5.48 21.39 10.05
C GLY A 210 -4.45 21.71 8.95
N LEU A 211 -3.49 22.60 9.23
CA LEU A 211 -2.42 22.97 8.28
C LEU A 211 -1.48 21.81 8.01
N GLU A 212 -1.15 21.01 9.03
CA GLU A 212 -0.34 19.79 8.87
C GLU A 212 -1.04 18.75 7.98
N THR A 213 -2.36 18.60 8.15
CA THR A 213 -3.18 17.70 7.31
C THR A 213 -3.23 18.18 5.86
N VAL A 214 -3.43 19.50 5.63
CA VAL A 214 -3.42 20.08 4.27
C VAL A 214 -2.06 19.85 3.61
N LEU A 215 -0.96 20.07 4.33
CA LEU A 215 0.39 19.77 3.84
C LEU A 215 0.52 18.28 3.47
N GLY A 216 -0.02 17.39 4.31
CA GLY A 216 -0.07 15.95 4.05
C GLY A 216 -0.83 15.59 2.77
N ILE A 217 -1.96 16.27 2.51
CA ILE A 217 -2.76 16.09 1.28
C ILE A 217 -2.01 16.59 0.04
N MET A 218 -1.30 17.72 0.13
CA MET A 218 -0.56 18.31 -1.00
C MET A 218 0.70 17.51 -1.36
N LEU A 219 1.30 16.83 -0.40
CA LEU A 219 2.59 16.18 -0.56
C LEU A 219 2.64 15.12 -1.67
N PRO A 220 1.67 14.17 -1.80
CA PRO A 220 1.69 13.18 -2.88
C PRO A 220 1.64 13.81 -4.27
N PHE A 221 0.87 14.89 -4.45
CA PHE A 221 0.80 15.60 -5.72
C PHE A 221 2.13 16.30 -6.02
N ALA A 222 2.68 17.03 -5.05
CA ALA A 222 3.97 17.70 -5.22
C ALA A 222 5.08 16.68 -5.54
N ALA A 223 5.12 15.54 -4.84
CA ALA A 223 6.10 14.49 -5.09
C ALA A 223 5.96 13.90 -6.49
N TYR A 224 4.73 13.63 -6.92
CA TYR A 224 4.46 13.09 -8.25
C TYR A 224 4.89 14.08 -9.34
N PHE A 225 4.36 15.30 -9.33
CA PHE A 225 4.62 16.27 -10.40
C PHE A 225 6.07 16.73 -10.47
N ILE A 226 6.76 16.93 -9.32
CA ILE A 226 8.16 17.31 -9.32
C ILE A 226 9.04 16.18 -9.90
N ALA A 227 8.76 14.93 -9.56
CA ALA A 227 9.50 13.81 -10.12
C ALA A 227 9.27 13.65 -11.63
N GLU A 228 8.02 13.77 -12.09
CA GLU A 228 7.69 13.73 -13.54
C GLU A 228 8.38 14.85 -14.32
N GLN A 229 8.48 16.06 -13.76
CA GLN A 229 9.23 17.18 -14.38
C GLN A 229 10.74 16.88 -14.53
N LEU A 230 11.27 16.00 -13.69
CA LEU A 230 12.66 15.53 -13.77
C LEU A 230 12.80 14.25 -14.60
N GLU A 231 11.77 13.83 -15.34
CA GLU A 231 11.71 12.57 -16.08
C GLU A 231 12.01 11.34 -15.16
N ALA A 232 11.70 11.46 -13.86
CA ALA A 232 11.85 10.43 -12.86
C ALA A 232 10.49 9.79 -12.51
N SER A 233 10.51 8.69 -11.76
CA SER A 233 9.26 8.01 -11.38
C SER A 233 8.48 8.78 -10.32
N GLY A 234 7.37 9.43 -10.72
CA GLY A 234 6.42 10.07 -9.80
C GLY A 234 5.83 9.09 -8.78
N VAL A 235 5.56 7.86 -9.19
CA VAL A 235 5.06 6.79 -8.31
C VAL A 235 6.03 6.50 -7.16
N LEU A 236 7.32 6.29 -7.46
CA LEU A 236 8.32 6.07 -6.40
C LEU A 236 8.53 7.30 -5.53
N ALA A 237 8.45 8.51 -6.10
CA ALA A 237 8.54 9.73 -5.32
C ALA A 237 7.42 9.80 -4.27
N VAL A 238 6.18 9.50 -4.65
CA VAL A 238 5.03 9.43 -3.73
C VAL A 238 5.24 8.40 -2.63
N VAL A 239 5.65 7.18 -2.98
CA VAL A 239 5.87 6.08 -2.03
C VAL A 239 6.97 6.42 -1.03
N PHE A 240 8.10 6.94 -1.49
CA PHE A 240 9.22 7.30 -0.61
C PHE A 240 8.94 8.57 0.22
N ALA A 241 8.14 9.52 -0.28
CA ALA A 241 7.62 10.63 0.52
C ALA A 241 6.73 10.13 1.66
N ALA A 242 5.82 9.20 1.37
CA ALA A 242 4.98 8.58 2.38
C ALA A 242 5.79 7.81 3.43
N PHE A 243 6.82 7.06 3.03
CA PHE A 243 7.72 6.38 3.97
C PHE A 243 8.49 7.36 4.87
N ALA A 244 8.97 8.48 4.31
CA ALA A 244 9.67 9.49 5.09
C ALA A 244 8.74 10.15 6.13
N VAL A 245 7.51 10.46 5.74
CA VAL A 245 6.48 11.01 6.65
C VAL A 245 6.03 9.97 7.68
N GLY A 246 5.68 8.76 7.25
CA GLY A 246 5.25 7.69 8.13
C GLY A 246 6.30 7.27 9.16
N GLY A 247 7.60 7.33 8.78
CA GLY A 247 8.71 7.07 9.71
C GLY A 247 8.86 8.13 10.80
N ALA A 248 8.47 9.36 10.53
CA ALA A 248 8.54 10.49 11.47
C ALA A 248 7.21 10.78 12.19
N ASN A 249 6.18 9.97 12.00
CA ASN A 249 4.84 10.15 12.58
C ASN A 249 4.81 10.20 14.12
N ASN A 250 5.92 9.84 14.77
CA ASN A 250 6.12 9.89 16.21
C ASN A 250 6.23 11.33 16.76
N SER A 251 6.65 12.29 15.93
CA SER A 251 6.83 13.70 16.31
C SER A 251 5.57 14.55 16.05
N VAL A 252 4.54 13.96 15.43
CA VAL A 252 3.29 14.64 15.09
C VAL A 252 2.28 14.50 16.23
N GLY A 253 1.49 15.55 16.51
CA GLY A 253 0.44 15.53 17.53
C GLY A 253 -0.63 14.46 17.27
N TYR A 254 -1.30 13.99 18.33
CA TYR A 254 -2.36 12.98 18.19
C TYR A 254 -3.53 13.48 17.33
N GLN A 255 -3.87 14.77 17.43
CA GLN A 255 -4.95 15.39 16.65
C GLN A 255 -4.69 15.29 15.14
N THR A 256 -3.47 15.63 14.71
CA THR A 256 -3.06 15.52 13.31
C THR A 256 -3.13 14.08 12.83
N ARG A 257 -2.65 13.10 13.63
CA ARG A 257 -2.72 11.68 13.25
C ARG A 257 -4.15 11.17 13.08
N LEU A 258 -5.06 11.53 14.01
CA LEU A 258 -6.47 11.14 13.88
C LEU A 258 -7.13 11.79 12.67
N GLN A 259 -6.87 13.06 12.45
CA GLN A 259 -7.43 13.81 11.32
C GLN A 259 -6.91 13.27 9.98
N GLU A 260 -5.59 13.06 9.85
CA GLU A 260 -4.98 12.46 8.66
C GLU A 260 -5.56 11.07 8.38
N LYS A 261 -5.70 10.21 9.40
CA LYS A 261 -6.26 8.87 9.24
C LYS A 261 -7.69 8.91 8.69
N GLN A 262 -8.54 9.80 9.22
CA GLN A 262 -9.92 9.96 8.74
C GLN A 262 -9.97 10.49 7.31
N VAL A 263 -9.14 11.49 6.99
CA VAL A 263 -9.05 12.08 5.65
C VAL A 263 -8.61 11.02 4.65
N TRP A 264 -7.50 10.30 4.91
CA TRP A 264 -7.00 9.28 3.99
C TRP A 264 -7.98 8.12 3.82
N SER A 265 -8.64 7.67 4.88
CA SER A 265 -9.68 6.63 4.77
C SER A 265 -10.86 7.07 3.90
N SER A 266 -11.22 8.36 3.94
CA SER A 266 -12.29 8.91 3.08
C SER A 266 -11.86 9.03 1.63
N PHE A 267 -10.61 9.48 1.39
CA PHE A 267 -10.02 9.52 0.04
C PHE A 267 -9.93 8.13 -0.58
N ASP A 268 -9.47 7.13 0.17
CA ASP A 268 -9.38 5.74 -0.32
C ASP A 268 -10.74 5.25 -0.82
N VAL A 269 -11.80 5.40 0.00
CA VAL A 269 -13.16 4.97 -0.39
C VAL A 269 -13.66 5.72 -1.62
N LEU A 270 -13.43 7.04 -1.69
CA LEU A 270 -13.87 7.88 -2.81
C LEU A 270 -13.16 7.51 -4.10
N LEU A 271 -11.84 7.43 -4.06
CA LEU A 271 -11.01 7.19 -5.24
C LEU A 271 -11.15 5.75 -5.74
N GLU A 272 -11.21 4.76 -4.84
CA GLU A 272 -11.51 3.38 -5.23
C GLU A 272 -12.90 3.27 -5.90
N ALA A 273 -13.93 3.86 -5.30
CA ALA A 273 -15.28 3.83 -5.86
C ALA A 273 -15.32 4.48 -7.25
N PHE A 274 -14.65 5.63 -7.42
CA PHE A 274 -14.54 6.32 -8.70
C PHE A 274 -13.91 5.44 -9.77
N VAL A 275 -12.77 4.85 -9.44
CA VAL A 275 -11.99 4.09 -10.42
C VAL A 275 -12.71 2.83 -10.88
N PHE A 276 -13.32 2.07 -9.95
CA PHE A 276 -14.07 0.89 -10.32
C PHE A 276 -15.36 1.23 -11.09
N ALA A 277 -16.01 2.37 -10.78
CA ALA A 277 -17.13 2.86 -11.55
C ALA A 277 -16.71 3.28 -12.96
N TYR A 278 -15.59 4.00 -13.08
CA TYR A 278 -14.99 4.37 -14.37
C TYR A 278 -14.67 3.13 -15.20
N MET A 279 -14.03 2.12 -14.59
CA MET A 279 -13.75 0.85 -15.23
C MET A 279 -15.03 0.19 -15.77
N GLY A 280 -16.09 0.09 -14.97
CA GLY A 280 -17.35 -0.52 -15.41
C GLY A 280 -18.01 0.22 -16.57
N LEU A 281 -18.03 1.56 -16.51
CA LEU A 281 -18.66 2.41 -17.52
C LEU A 281 -17.95 2.42 -18.88
N GLN A 282 -16.65 2.09 -18.94
CA GLN A 282 -15.86 2.15 -20.18
C GLN A 282 -16.14 1.00 -21.16
N LEU A 283 -16.74 -0.12 -20.73
CA LEU A 283 -16.82 -1.33 -21.57
C LEU A 283 -17.51 -1.08 -22.93
N ARG A 284 -18.68 -0.44 -22.93
CA ARG A 284 -19.41 -0.15 -24.18
C ARG A 284 -18.56 0.66 -25.16
N PHE A 285 -17.83 1.64 -24.64
CA PHE A 285 -17.00 2.54 -25.45
C PHE A 285 -15.77 1.83 -26.01
N VAL A 286 -15.15 0.95 -25.23
CA VAL A 286 -14.04 0.11 -25.68
C VAL A 286 -14.47 -0.80 -26.85
N VAL A 287 -15.67 -1.38 -26.76
CA VAL A 287 -16.23 -2.20 -27.88
C VAL A 287 -16.47 -1.31 -29.13
N GLY A 288 -16.99 -0.10 -28.94
CA GLY A 288 -17.18 0.88 -30.02
C GLY A 288 -15.86 1.27 -30.68
N ASP A 289 -14.85 1.62 -29.89
CA ASP A 289 -13.52 2.03 -30.37
C ASP A 289 -12.85 0.90 -31.21
N VAL A 290 -13.05 -0.37 -30.84
CA VAL A 290 -12.56 -1.54 -31.62
C VAL A 290 -13.29 -1.65 -32.95
N ALA A 291 -14.61 -1.43 -32.96
CA ALA A 291 -15.41 -1.49 -34.18
C ALA A 291 -15.06 -0.33 -35.14
N GLU A 292 -14.89 0.89 -34.61
CA GLU A 292 -14.43 2.06 -35.38
C GLU A 292 -13.04 1.86 -36.01
N ALA A 293 -12.14 1.19 -35.26
CA ALA A 293 -10.82 0.79 -35.77
C ALA A 293 -10.87 -0.33 -36.82
N LYS A 294 -12.06 -0.80 -37.21
CA LYS A 294 -12.29 -1.91 -38.15
C LYS A 294 -11.60 -3.21 -37.75
N LEU A 295 -11.37 -3.40 -36.46
CA LEU A 295 -10.80 -4.65 -35.94
C LEU A 295 -11.92 -5.67 -35.69
N PRO A 296 -11.70 -6.97 -35.94
CA PRO A 296 -12.68 -8.00 -35.64
C PRO A 296 -12.85 -8.13 -34.12
N VAL A 297 -13.96 -7.61 -33.60
CA VAL A 297 -14.25 -7.52 -32.16
C VAL A 297 -14.05 -8.87 -31.46
N GLY A 298 -14.57 -9.97 -32.06
CA GLY A 298 -14.42 -11.31 -31.51
C GLY A 298 -12.95 -11.76 -31.37
N LEU A 299 -12.10 -11.43 -32.35
CA LEU A 299 -10.67 -11.76 -32.31
C LEU A 299 -9.93 -10.97 -31.23
N VAL A 300 -10.25 -9.67 -31.07
CA VAL A 300 -9.63 -8.81 -30.07
C VAL A 300 -9.95 -9.30 -28.65
N PHE A 301 -11.22 -9.67 -28.38
CA PHE A 301 -11.59 -10.22 -27.08
C PHE A 301 -11.08 -11.65 -26.87
N ALA A 302 -10.94 -12.47 -27.93
CA ALA A 302 -10.29 -13.77 -27.85
C ALA A 302 -8.80 -13.63 -27.49
N LEU A 303 -8.09 -12.68 -28.12
CA LEU A 303 -6.73 -12.33 -27.74
C LEU A 303 -6.66 -11.87 -26.28
N GLY A 304 -7.59 -11.00 -25.86
CA GLY A 304 -7.73 -10.59 -24.46
C GLY A 304 -7.86 -11.77 -23.51
N GLY A 305 -8.65 -12.79 -23.88
CA GLY A 305 -8.79 -14.05 -23.13
C GLY A 305 -7.49 -14.86 -23.06
N VAL A 306 -6.75 -14.96 -24.15
CA VAL A 306 -5.43 -15.63 -24.19
C VAL A 306 -4.43 -14.90 -23.30
N ILE A 307 -4.35 -13.58 -23.41
CA ILE A 307 -3.45 -12.77 -22.56
C ILE A 307 -3.87 -12.84 -21.08
N LEU A 308 -5.16 -12.83 -20.78
CA LEU A 308 -5.70 -13.05 -19.43
C LEU A 308 -5.19 -14.37 -18.84
N LEU A 309 -5.31 -15.48 -19.58
CA LEU A 309 -4.83 -16.79 -19.14
C LEU A 309 -3.31 -16.80 -18.98
N LEU A 310 -2.57 -16.21 -19.91
CA LEU A 310 -1.11 -16.10 -19.84
C LEU A 310 -0.67 -15.38 -18.57
N VAL A 311 -1.26 -14.22 -18.30
CA VAL A 311 -0.95 -13.40 -17.11
C VAL A 311 -1.28 -14.16 -15.83
N MET A 312 -2.41 -14.90 -15.81
CA MET A 312 -2.78 -15.76 -14.68
C MET A 312 -1.83 -16.96 -14.50
N LEU A 313 -1.14 -17.42 -15.54
CA LEU A 313 -0.19 -18.53 -15.48
C LEU A 313 1.24 -18.09 -15.16
N VAL A 314 1.70 -16.97 -15.71
CA VAL A 314 3.07 -16.46 -15.49
C VAL A 314 3.33 -16.20 -14.00
N ARG A 315 2.37 -15.63 -13.28
CA ARG A 315 2.51 -15.28 -11.86
C ARG A 315 2.72 -16.51 -10.95
N PRO A 316 1.89 -17.55 -10.97
CA PRO A 316 2.17 -18.78 -10.21
C PRO A 316 3.53 -19.39 -10.52
N VAL A 317 3.90 -19.52 -11.80
CA VAL A 317 5.20 -20.08 -12.20
C VAL A 317 6.34 -19.31 -11.55
N PHE A 318 6.28 -17.97 -11.59
CA PHE A 318 7.31 -17.12 -11.01
C PHE A 318 7.33 -17.19 -9.46
N VAL A 319 6.15 -17.16 -8.81
CA VAL A 319 6.03 -17.26 -7.35
C VAL A 319 6.58 -18.61 -6.85
N TYR A 320 6.26 -19.70 -7.54
CA TYR A 320 6.79 -21.02 -7.18
C TYR A 320 8.30 -21.13 -7.43
N ALA A 321 8.83 -20.46 -8.46
CA ALA A 321 10.28 -20.37 -8.67
C ALA A 321 10.97 -19.63 -7.51
N LEU A 322 10.41 -18.50 -7.07
CA LEU A 322 10.89 -17.78 -5.88
C LEU A 322 10.78 -18.62 -4.60
N TYR A 323 9.68 -19.35 -4.43
CA TYR A 323 9.50 -20.27 -3.31
C TYR A 323 10.58 -21.37 -3.31
N ALA A 324 10.80 -22.02 -4.46
CA ALA A 324 11.82 -23.07 -4.59
C ALA A 324 13.22 -22.53 -4.32
N GLN A 325 13.56 -21.34 -4.84
CA GLN A 325 14.82 -20.66 -4.55
C GLN A 325 14.99 -20.39 -3.05
N GLY A 326 13.96 -19.88 -2.37
CA GLY A 326 13.97 -19.65 -0.94
C GLY A 326 14.16 -20.93 -0.13
N ALA A 327 13.47 -22.02 -0.50
CA ALA A 327 13.61 -23.32 0.14
C ALA A 327 15.02 -23.92 -0.03
N LEU A 328 15.61 -23.79 -1.24
CA LEU A 328 16.98 -24.21 -1.51
C LEU A 328 18.01 -23.40 -0.69
N GLN A 329 17.83 -22.08 -0.60
CA GLN A 329 18.69 -21.21 0.22
C GLN A 329 18.63 -21.59 1.71
N LYS A 330 17.42 -21.89 2.23
CA LYS A 330 17.25 -22.35 3.62
C LYS A 330 17.99 -23.67 3.85
N ARG A 331 17.78 -24.66 2.97
CA ARG A 331 18.48 -25.95 3.05
C ARG A 331 20.00 -25.80 2.98
N GLY A 332 20.50 -24.93 2.11
CA GLY A 332 21.93 -24.62 1.99
C GLY A 332 22.49 -23.96 3.26
N PHE A 333 21.74 -23.03 3.85
CA PHE A 333 22.10 -22.38 5.12
C PHE A 333 22.13 -23.38 6.29
N GLU A 334 21.10 -24.22 6.40
CA GLU A 334 21.02 -25.26 7.44
C GLU A 334 22.16 -26.30 7.32
N LYS A 335 22.47 -26.75 6.09
CA LYS A 335 23.62 -27.63 5.82
C LYS A 335 24.95 -26.97 6.24
N ARG A 336 25.16 -25.67 5.92
CA ARG A 336 26.36 -24.93 6.33
C ARG A 336 26.42 -24.73 7.84
N ARG A 337 25.28 -24.49 8.49
CA ARG A 337 25.17 -24.36 9.95
C ARG A 337 25.47 -25.69 10.65
N ALA A 338 24.99 -26.81 10.10
CA ALA A 338 25.25 -28.14 10.65
C ALA A 338 26.71 -28.60 10.42
N GLY A 339 27.26 -28.34 9.23
CA GLY A 339 28.56 -28.88 8.80
C GLY A 339 29.80 -28.07 9.20
N SER A 340 29.65 -26.78 9.59
CA SER A 340 30.83 -25.91 9.84
C SER A 340 30.83 -25.27 11.21
N LYS A 341 31.77 -25.72 12.10
CA LYS A 341 32.03 -25.10 13.41
C LYS A 341 32.38 -23.60 13.27
N ARG A 342 33.18 -23.22 12.25
CA ARG A 342 33.59 -21.84 12.00
C ARG A 342 32.38 -20.97 11.61
N PHE A 343 31.43 -21.50 10.86
CA PHE A 343 30.22 -20.75 10.46
C PHE A 343 29.29 -20.52 11.66
N ARG A 344 29.12 -21.52 12.54
CA ARG A 344 28.37 -21.39 13.81
C ARG A 344 28.98 -20.30 14.70
N GLN A 345 30.30 -20.35 14.93
CA GLN A 345 31.00 -19.35 15.74
C GLN A 345 30.90 -17.94 15.17
N ARG A 346 30.90 -17.77 13.83
CA ARG A 346 30.65 -16.45 13.20
C ARG A 346 29.22 -15.95 13.46
N LEU A 347 28.23 -16.83 13.40
CA LEU A 347 26.83 -16.47 13.70
C LEU A 347 26.66 -16.09 15.17
N GLU A 348 27.26 -16.84 16.10
CA GLU A 348 27.25 -16.55 17.54
C GLU A 348 27.92 -15.21 17.85
N ARG A 349 29.12 -14.96 17.30
CA ARG A 349 29.81 -13.65 17.44
C ARG A 349 28.98 -12.50 16.88
N ALA A 350 28.36 -12.69 15.71
CA ALA A 350 27.48 -11.69 15.13
C ALA A 350 26.22 -11.44 15.99
N ALA A 351 25.67 -12.49 16.61
CA ALA A 351 24.53 -12.37 17.51
C ALA A 351 24.89 -11.61 18.79
N VAL A 352 26.05 -11.93 19.39
CA VAL A 352 26.58 -11.23 20.58
C VAL A 352 26.86 -9.75 20.26
N THR A 353 27.53 -9.47 19.15
CA THR A 353 27.82 -8.10 18.72
C THR A 353 26.54 -7.29 18.49
N ARG A 354 25.50 -7.90 17.92
CA ARG A 354 24.19 -7.26 17.75
C ARG A 354 23.49 -7.00 19.08
N ARG A 355 23.51 -7.98 19.99
CA ARG A 355 22.96 -7.84 21.35
C ARG A 355 23.64 -6.71 22.11
N ASN A 356 24.98 -6.62 22.05
CA ASN A 356 25.75 -5.56 22.69
C ASN A 356 25.48 -4.16 22.10
N ARG A 357 25.03 -4.09 20.83
CA ARG A 357 24.60 -2.85 20.16
C ARG A 357 23.11 -2.56 20.33
N GLY A 358 22.39 -3.28 21.19
CA GLY A 358 20.94 -3.14 21.39
C GLY A 358 20.11 -3.49 20.15
N ARG A 359 20.67 -4.21 19.18
CA ARG A 359 19.95 -4.58 17.95
C ARG A 359 19.27 -5.95 18.14
N PRO A 360 18.02 -6.13 17.66
CA PRO A 360 17.30 -7.37 17.80
C PRO A 360 18.04 -8.54 17.12
N PRO A 361 17.84 -9.78 17.59
CA PRO A 361 18.38 -10.97 16.96
C PRO A 361 17.93 -11.00 15.49
N ARG A 362 18.85 -11.46 14.62
CA ARG A 362 18.51 -11.64 13.21
C ARG A 362 17.51 -12.80 13.14
N ARG A 363 16.26 -12.52 12.84
CA ARG A 363 15.31 -13.61 12.56
C ARG A 363 15.82 -14.39 11.36
N ASP A 364 15.84 -15.72 11.48
CA ASP A 364 16.23 -16.60 10.38
C ASP A 364 15.32 -16.33 9.17
N PHE A 365 15.90 -16.40 7.98
CA PHE A 365 15.14 -16.30 6.74
C PHE A 365 14.19 -17.50 6.65
N GLU A 366 12.92 -17.26 6.86
CA GLU A 366 11.89 -18.26 6.63
C GLU A 366 11.35 -18.09 5.19
N PRO A 367 11.47 -19.10 4.32
CA PRO A 367 10.81 -19.05 3.00
C PRO A 367 9.29 -19.05 3.19
N MET A 368 8.55 -18.56 2.20
CA MET A 368 7.09 -18.69 2.19
C MET A 368 6.69 -20.15 2.31
N THR A 369 5.56 -20.42 2.92
CA THR A 369 4.95 -21.77 2.91
C THR A 369 4.21 -21.99 1.58
N VAL A 370 3.91 -23.24 1.25
CA VAL A 370 3.14 -23.55 0.03
C VAL A 370 1.77 -22.86 0.00
N PRO A 371 0.96 -22.87 1.09
CA PRO A 371 -0.31 -22.13 1.12
C PRO A 371 -0.15 -20.62 0.93
N GLU A 372 0.89 -20.01 1.51
CA GLU A 372 1.19 -18.59 1.28
C GLU A 372 1.54 -18.31 -0.18
N ALA A 373 2.37 -19.17 -0.79
CA ALA A 373 2.72 -19.04 -2.20
C ALA A 373 1.50 -19.17 -3.11
N VAL A 374 0.54 -20.05 -2.79
CA VAL A 374 -0.74 -20.18 -3.52
C VAL A 374 -1.54 -18.88 -3.44
N VAL A 375 -1.69 -18.28 -2.25
CA VAL A 375 -2.42 -17.02 -2.08
C VAL A 375 -1.74 -15.88 -2.82
N VAL A 376 -0.42 -15.72 -2.68
CA VAL A 376 0.35 -14.68 -3.40
C VAL A 376 0.24 -14.87 -4.92
N SER A 377 0.25 -16.11 -5.40
CA SER A 377 0.06 -16.42 -6.82
C SER A 377 -1.32 -16.00 -7.33
N TRP A 378 -2.36 -16.22 -6.55
CA TRP A 378 -3.73 -15.92 -6.94
C TRP A 378 -4.13 -14.46 -6.74
N ALA A 379 -3.43 -13.72 -5.87
CA ALA A 379 -3.68 -12.32 -5.55
C ALA A 379 -3.19 -11.32 -6.62
N GLY A 380 -3.12 -11.75 -7.88
CA GLY A 380 -2.57 -10.96 -8.99
C GLY A 380 -3.63 -10.29 -9.86
N MET A 381 -4.74 -9.80 -9.26
CA MET A 381 -5.77 -9.02 -9.98
C MET A 381 -5.16 -7.79 -10.64
N ARG A 382 -5.70 -7.38 -11.79
CA ARG A 382 -5.34 -6.12 -12.45
C ARG A 382 -6.41 -5.09 -12.15
N GLY A 383 -6.01 -3.82 -12.05
CA GLY A 383 -6.92 -2.79 -11.61
C GLY A 383 -6.73 -1.47 -12.35
N VAL A 384 -6.76 -0.42 -11.56
CA VAL A 384 -6.77 0.97 -11.99
C VAL A 384 -5.63 1.33 -12.91
N VAL A 385 -4.40 0.98 -12.53
CA VAL A 385 -3.18 1.37 -13.25
C VAL A 385 -3.16 0.78 -14.66
N THR A 386 -3.65 -0.45 -14.84
CA THR A 386 -3.79 -1.07 -16.17
C THR A 386 -4.68 -0.23 -17.11
N ILE A 387 -5.83 0.23 -16.63
CA ILE A 387 -6.76 1.04 -17.44
C ILE A 387 -6.22 2.45 -17.64
N ALA A 388 -5.62 3.05 -16.61
CA ALA A 388 -5.00 4.36 -16.70
C ALA A 388 -3.85 4.38 -17.73
N ALA A 389 -2.95 3.40 -17.67
CA ALA A 389 -1.87 3.25 -18.63
C ALA A 389 -2.38 3.02 -20.06
N ALA A 390 -3.41 2.18 -20.23
CA ALA A 390 -4.04 1.99 -21.54
C ALA A 390 -4.64 3.28 -22.10
N ALA A 391 -5.28 4.09 -21.24
CA ALA A 391 -5.84 5.40 -21.64
C ALA A 391 -4.74 6.43 -21.94
N ALA A 392 -3.56 6.33 -21.28
CA ALA A 392 -2.42 7.22 -21.44
C ALA A 392 -1.66 7.05 -22.77
N ILE A 393 -1.98 6.03 -23.57
CA ILE A 393 -1.37 5.85 -24.89
C ILE A 393 -1.72 7.04 -25.79
N PRO A 394 -0.74 7.76 -26.37
CA PRO A 394 -0.97 8.91 -27.22
C PRO A 394 -1.92 8.60 -28.40
N LEU A 395 -2.60 9.61 -28.92
CA LEU A 395 -3.44 9.45 -30.11
C LEU A 395 -2.62 9.33 -31.38
N SER A 396 -1.48 10.03 -31.43
CA SER A 396 -0.56 10.08 -32.57
C SER A 396 0.88 10.01 -32.14
N THR A 397 1.74 9.60 -33.05
CA THR A 397 3.21 9.66 -32.95
C THR A 397 3.72 11.08 -33.23
N THR A 398 5.02 11.35 -33.03
CA THR A 398 5.65 12.61 -33.39
C THR A 398 5.61 12.91 -34.89
N THR A 399 5.44 11.91 -35.75
CA THR A 399 5.26 12.05 -37.19
C THR A 399 3.83 12.44 -37.59
N GLY A 400 2.88 12.51 -36.64
CA GLY A 400 1.47 12.80 -36.89
C GLY A 400 0.62 11.58 -37.28
N GLU A 401 1.21 10.41 -37.42
CA GLU A 401 0.48 9.18 -37.68
C GLU A 401 -0.27 8.68 -36.45
N ALA A 402 -1.39 7.98 -36.65
CA ALA A 402 -2.14 7.36 -35.56
C ALA A 402 -1.25 6.36 -34.78
N PHE A 403 -1.33 6.38 -33.45
CA PHE A 403 -0.51 5.48 -32.63
C PHE A 403 -0.87 4.01 -32.92
N PRO A 404 0.12 3.16 -33.29
CA PRO A 404 -0.14 1.82 -33.77
C PRO A 404 -0.73 0.92 -32.68
N GLY A 405 -1.85 0.26 -32.99
CA GLY A 405 -2.49 -0.72 -32.11
C GLY A 405 -3.16 -0.16 -30.84
N ARG A 406 -3.36 1.16 -30.73
CA ARG A 406 -3.94 1.80 -29.53
C ARG A 406 -5.29 1.18 -29.13
N ALA A 407 -6.26 1.04 -30.04
CA ALA A 407 -7.57 0.45 -29.74
C ALA A 407 -7.46 -1.02 -29.31
N LEU A 408 -6.57 -1.79 -29.95
CA LEU A 408 -6.28 -3.17 -29.57
C LEU A 408 -5.74 -3.26 -28.14
N ILE A 409 -4.73 -2.45 -27.81
CA ILE A 409 -4.12 -2.44 -26.47
C ILE A 409 -5.16 -2.08 -25.41
N GLN A 410 -5.98 -1.06 -25.65
CA GLN A 410 -7.02 -0.64 -24.73
C GLN A 410 -8.06 -1.74 -24.48
N ALA A 411 -8.52 -2.41 -25.53
CA ALA A 411 -9.49 -3.49 -25.42
C ALA A 411 -8.94 -4.73 -24.70
N VAL A 412 -7.71 -5.13 -25.02
CA VAL A 412 -7.05 -6.25 -24.35
C VAL A 412 -6.77 -5.92 -22.89
N ALA A 413 -6.25 -4.73 -22.59
CA ALA A 413 -6.00 -4.26 -21.23
C ALA A 413 -7.28 -4.24 -20.39
N PHE A 414 -8.38 -3.76 -20.97
CA PHE A 414 -9.68 -3.79 -20.33
C PHE A 414 -10.15 -5.21 -20.04
N THR A 415 -10.06 -6.11 -21.02
CA THR A 415 -10.44 -7.53 -20.89
C THR A 415 -9.65 -8.21 -19.77
N VAL A 416 -8.35 -7.97 -19.71
CA VAL A 416 -7.47 -8.54 -18.68
C VAL A 416 -7.78 -7.96 -17.30
N ALA A 417 -7.99 -6.65 -17.18
CA ALA A 417 -8.30 -5.99 -15.91
C ALA A 417 -9.63 -6.50 -15.33
N VAL A 418 -10.70 -6.44 -16.11
CA VAL A 418 -12.03 -6.90 -15.68
C VAL A 418 -12.05 -8.41 -15.47
N GLY A 419 -11.44 -9.18 -16.38
CA GLY A 419 -11.38 -10.64 -16.28
C GLY A 419 -10.66 -11.12 -15.02
N THR A 420 -9.48 -10.55 -14.71
CA THR A 420 -8.75 -10.90 -13.49
C THR A 420 -9.51 -10.48 -12.22
N LEU A 421 -10.11 -9.30 -12.21
CA LEU A 421 -10.88 -8.81 -11.08
C LEU A 421 -12.08 -9.72 -10.78
N ILE A 422 -12.82 -10.13 -11.81
CA ILE A 422 -13.97 -11.03 -11.65
C ILE A 422 -13.52 -12.42 -11.22
N ILE A 423 -12.58 -13.04 -11.94
CA ILE A 423 -12.16 -14.42 -11.69
C ILE A 423 -11.42 -14.54 -10.36
N GLN A 424 -10.35 -13.78 -10.19
CA GLN A 424 -9.50 -13.86 -8.98
C GLN A 424 -10.17 -13.19 -7.79
N GLY A 425 -10.81 -12.03 -7.96
CA GLY A 425 -11.50 -11.31 -6.89
C GLY A 425 -12.68 -12.09 -6.29
N ALA A 426 -13.47 -12.77 -7.12
CA ALA A 426 -14.59 -13.59 -6.64
C ALA A 426 -14.11 -14.89 -5.97
N THR A 427 -13.02 -15.49 -6.45
CA THR A 427 -12.55 -16.80 -5.97
C THR A 427 -11.52 -16.72 -4.83
N LEU A 428 -10.79 -15.61 -4.69
CA LEU A 428 -9.77 -15.42 -3.66
C LEU A 428 -10.30 -15.63 -2.23
N PRO A 429 -11.49 -15.12 -1.83
CA PRO A 429 -12.03 -15.37 -0.49
C PRO A 429 -12.28 -16.85 -0.20
N ALA A 430 -12.76 -17.59 -1.18
CA ALA A 430 -12.99 -19.03 -1.06
C ALA A 430 -11.66 -19.79 -0.94
N LEU A 431 -10.66 -19.39 -1.72
CA LEU A 431 -9.31 -19.95 -1.69
C LEU A 431 -8.66 -19.77 -0.33
N ILE A 432 -8.68 -18.54 0.22
CA ILE A 432 -8.11 -18.23 1.56
C ILE A 432 -8.76 -19.08 2.64
N ARG A 433 -10.10 -19.16 2.66
CA ARG A 433 -10.83 -19.99 3.63
C ARG A 433 -10.48 -21.47 3.52
N ARG A 434 -10.30 -21.98 2.28
CA ARG A 434 -9.97 -23.40 2.04
C ARG A 434 -8.55 -23.76 2.48
N LEU A 435 -7.61 -22.84 2.31
CA LEU A 435 -6.21 -23.06 2.66
C LEU A 435 -5.93 -23.05 4.16
N ARG A 436 -6.85 -22.55 4.99
CA ARG A 436 -6.73 -22.50 6.46
C ARG A 436 -5.36 -22.05 6.91
N LEU A 437 -4.89 -20.92 6.38
CA LEU A 437 -3.58 -20.38 6.74
C LEU A 437 -3.50 -20.21 8.27
N PRO A 438 -2.37 -20.60 8.88
CA PRO A 438 -2.21 -20.44 10.31
C PRO A 438 -2.31 -18.96 10.67
N SER A 439 -3.23 -18.64 11.58
CA SER A 439 -3.31 -17.29 12.12
C SER A 439 -2.03 -17.01 12.94
N ASP A 440 -1.52 -15.79 12.81
CA ASP A 440 -0.38 -15.32 13.62
C ASP A 440 -0.75 -15.08 15.10
N ASP A 441 -1.87 -15.67 15.58
CA ASP A 441 -2.45 -15.36 16.89
C ASP A 441 -1.51 -15.63 18.06
N ALA A 442 -0.70 -16.71 17.99
CA ALA A 442 0.27 -16.99 19.03
C ALA A 442 1.38 -15.94 19.06
N THR A 443 1.94 -15.61 17.90
CA THR A 443 2.97 -14.56 17.75
C THR A 443 2.38 -13.18 18.09
N ARG A 444 1.12 -12.94 17.75
CA ARG A 444 0.41 -11.72 18.11
C ARG A 444 0.27 -11.57 19.61
N ARG A 445 -0.19 -12.61 20.32
CA ARG A 445 -0.30 -12.60 21.79
C ARG A 445 1.05 -12.38 22.47
N GLU A 446 2.13 -13.01 21.99
CA GLU A 446 3.47 -12.80 22.51
C GLU A 446 3.96 -11.36 22.30
N ASN A 447 3.73 -10.78 21.11
CA ASN A 447 4.08 -9.41 20.82
C ASN A 447 3.24 -8.42 21.65
N ASP A 448 1.93 -8.65 21.77
CA ASP A 448 1.04 -7.84 22.60
C ASP A 448 1.46 -7.89 24.10
N ALA A 449 1.85 -9.07 24.60
CA ALA A 449 2.39 -9.21 25.95
C ALA A 449 3.70 -8.41 26.16
N ARG A 450 4.62 -8.43 25.20
CA ARG A 450 5.85 -7.61 25.25
C ARG A 450 5.57 -6.11 25.24
N VAL A 451 4.62 -5.67 24.40
CA VAL A 451 4.19 -4.26 24.37
C VAL A 451 3.62 -3.85 25.73
N LEU A 452 2.77 -4.69 26.33
CA LEU A 452 2.22 -4.44 27.67
C LEU A 452 3.30 -4.38 28.77
N GLU A 453 4.33 -5.18 28.66
CA GLU A 453 5.49 -5.15 29.59
C GLU A 453 6.23 -3.81 29.50
N VAL A 454 6.49 -3.30 28.29
CA VAL A 454 7.11 -1.99 28.08
C VAL A 454 6.25 -0.86 28.65
N VAL A 455 4.94 -0.92 28.40
CA VAL A 455 3.98 0.05 28.94
C VAL A 455 3.98 0.04 30.49
N ARG A 456 3.96 -1.15 31.10
CA ARG A 456 4.03 -1.29 32.57
C ARG A 456 5.30 -0.69 33.15
N ALA A 457 6.45 -0.99 32.53
CA ALA A 457 7.74 -0.47 32.95
C ALA A 457 7.80 1.08 32.85
N ALA A 458 7.25 1.65 31.76
CA ALA A 458 7.17 3.10 31.58
C ALA A 458 6.24 3.76 32.61
N SER A 459 5.05 3.20 32.82
CA SER A 459 4.09 3.69 33.81
C SER A 459 4.66 3.63 35.23
N GLY A 460 5.34 2.53 35.58
CA GLY A 460 6.00 2.37 36.87
C GLY A 460 7.07 3.43 37.13
N ARG A 461 7.86 3.79 36.11
CA ARG A 461 8.86 4.88 36.23
C ARG A 461 8.24 6.22 36.53
N VAL A 462 7.18 6.62 35.79
CA VAL A 462 6.48 7.89 36.00
C VAL A 462 5.83 7.96 37.39
N VAL A 463 5.19 6.88 37.84
CA VAL A 463 4.61 6.77 39.18
C VAL A 463 5.70 6.87 40.25
N ALA A 464 6.83 6.21 40.08
CA ALA A 464 7.96 6.29 41.03
C ALA A 464 8.57 7.70 41.08
N GLU A 465 8.72 8.37 39.94
CA GLU A 465 9.22 9.75 39.85
C GLU A 465 8.29 10.73 40.59
N PHE A 466 6.98 10.67 40.34
CA PHE A 466 6.01 11.54 41.04
C PHE A 466 5.89 11.20 42.52
N THR A 467 6.17 9.97 42.94
CA THR A 467 6.19 9.60 44.37
C THR A 467 7.45 10.12 45.05
N SER A 468 8.61 10.10 44.37
CA SER A 468 9.89 10.57 44.94
C SER A 468 10.04 12.10 44.89
N SER A 469 9.46 12.76 43.89
CA SER A 469 9.53 14.21 43.69
C SER A 469 8.17 14.75 43.24
N PRO A 470 7.19 14.86 44.17
CA PRO A 470 5.85 15.33 43.82
C PRO A 470 5.89 16.75 43.29
N PRO A 471 5.16 17.05 42.19
CA PRO A 471 5.04 18.41 41.69
C PRO A 471 4.45 19.35 42.76
N PRO A 472 4.86 20.64 42.80
CA PRO A 472 4.39 21.58 43.78
C PRO A 472 2.86 21.74 43.69
N GLY A 473 2.18 21.69 44.86
CA GLY A 473 0.73 21.87 44.97
C GLY A 473 -0.12 20.59 44.88
N ILE A 474 0.48 19.42 44.86
CA ILE A 474 -0.26 18.13 44.88
C ILE A 474 -0.38 17.62 46.32
N ALA A 475 -1.62 17.37 46.76
CA ALA A 475 -1.90 16.74 48.04
C ALA A 475 -1.52 15.25 48.05
N PRO A 476 -1.04 14.67 49.14
CA PRO A 476 -0.67 13.24 49.23
C PRO A 476 -1.79 12.29 48.81
N GLU A 477 -3.05 12.64 49.17
CA GLU A 477 -4.22 11.83 48.82
C GLU A 477 -4.45 11.78 47.28
N MET A 478 -4.16 12.88 46.58
CA MET A 478 -4.26 12.97 45.12
C MET A 478 -3.18 12.11 44.41
N LEU A 479 -1.99 12.04 45.01
CA LEU A 479 -0.90 11.21 44.52
C LEU A 479 -1.24 9.72 44.65
N GLU A 480 -1.86 9.30 45.74
CA GLU A 480 -2.30 7.93 45.96
C GLU A 480 -3.45 7.54 44.99
N GLN A 481 -4.41 8.45 44.78
CA GLN A 481 -5.45 8.27 43.76
C GLN A 481 -4.86 8.14 42.37
N PHE A 482 -3.87 8.96 41.98
CA PHE A 482 -3.16 8.84 40.70
C PHE A 482 -2.48 7.49 40.60
N ARG A 483 -1.79 7.01 41.64
CA ARG A 483 -1.13 5.70 41.65
C ARG A 483 -2.14 4.58 41.42
N MET A 484 -3.26 4.56 42.14
CA MET A 484 -4.31 3.55 41.95
C MET A 484 -4.88 3.56 40.53
N ILE A 485 -5.10 4.75 39.95
CA ILE A 485 -5.63 4.88 38.60
C ILE A 485 -4.60 4.48 37.57
N ALA A 486 -3.33 4.83 37.74
CA ALA A 486 -2.26 4.40 36.85
C ALA A 486 -2.12 2.87 36.84
N GLU A 487 -2.24 2.23 38.01
CA GLU A 487 -2.26 0.77 38.11
C GLU A 487 -3.51 0.15 37.49
N GLN A 488 -4.70 0.71 37.76
CA GLN A 488 -5.95 0.23 37.16
C GLN A 488 -5.94 0.38 35.64
N ARG A 489 -5.48 1.52 35.10
CA ARG A 489 -5.36 1.73 33.65
C ARG A 489 -4.35 0.80 33.00
N THR A 490 -3.25 0.53 33.66
CA THR A 490 -2.27 -0.46 33.20
C THR A 490 -2.87 -1.87 33.17
N LYS A 491 -3.75 -2.19 34.12
CA LYS A 491 -4.54 -3.44 34.15
C LYS A 491 -5.70 -3.42 33.15
N ALA A 492 -6.40 -2.29 32.98
CA ALA A 492 -7.52 -2.12 32.05
C ALA A 492 -7.06 -2.05 30.58
N ALA A 493 -5.89 -1.50 30.29
CA ALA A 493 -5.26 -1.62 28.96
C ALA A 493 -5.07 -3.10 28.54
N ALA A 494 -4.97 -4.00 29.52
CA ALA A 494 -4.99 -5.44 29.31
C ALA A 494 -6.40 -6.03 29.15
N ARG A 495 -7.48 -5.36 29.65
CA ARG A 495 -8.85 -5.89 29.73
C ARG A 495 -9.89 -5.21 28.85
N GLN A 496 -9.55 -4.18 28.08
CA GLN A 496 -10.47 -3.41 27.20
C GLN A 496 -11.57 -2.55 27.89
N GLU A 497 -11.56 -2.37 29.20
CA GLU A 497 -12.57 -1.60 29.92
C GLU A 497 -11.96 -0.33 30.51
N GLY A 498 -12.55 0.84 30.21
CA GLY A 498 -12.15 2.14 30.78
C GLY A 498 -13.06 2.57 31.92
N PRO A 499 -12.57 3.08 33.05
CA PRO A 499 -13.43 3.68 34.08
C PRO A 499 -13.78 5.14 33.78
N ASP A 500 -15.02 5.52 34.03
CA ASP A 500 -15.46 6.91 34.15
C ASP A 500 -14.86 7.54 35.41
N LEU A 501 -14.09 8.62 35.25
CA LEU A 501 -13.50 9.35 36.37
C LEU A 501 -13.65 10.85 36.15
N GLU A 502 -14.48 11.47 36.97
CA GLU A 502 -14.52 12.91 37.20
C GLU A 502 -13.27 13.32 38.00
N GLY A 503 -12.35 14.05 37.38
CA GLY A 503 -11.08 14.43 38.00
C GLY A 503 -10.74 15.92 37.84
N SER A 504 -9.86 16.43 38.69
CA SER A 504 -9.36 17.83 38.66
C SER A 504 -8.44 18.04 37.43
N ALA A 505 -8.25 19.30 37.01
CA ALA A 505 -7.35 19.66 35.91
C ALA A 505 -5.91 19.14 36.09
N VAL A 506 -5.43 19.07 37.34
CA VAL A 506 -4.13 18.52 37.73
C VAL A 506 -4.07 17.02 37.38
N PHE A 507 -5.14 16.28 37.66
CA PHE A 507 -5.23 14.86 37.35
C PHE A 507 -5.18 14.60 35.85
N ASP A 508 -5.89 15.39 35.04
CA ASP A 508 -5.87 15.27 33.58
C ASP A 508 -4.47 15.60 33.03
N THR A 509 -3.74 16.55 33.61
CA THR A 509 -2.35 16.88 33.24
C THR A 509 -1.39 15.73 33.56
N LEU A 510 -1.50 15.13 34.75
CA LEU A 510 -0.71 13.95 35.15
C LEU A 510 -1.00 12.76 34.20
N LEU A 511 -2.26 12.62 33.83
CA LEU A 511 -2.68 11.55 32.93
C LEU A 511 -2.13 11.72 31.51
N LEU A 512 -2.10 12.95 30.97
CA LEU A 512 -1.43 13.25 29.71
C LEU A 512 0.06 12.94 29.77
N THR A 513 0.73 13.26 30.88
CA THR A 513 2.14 12.93 31.07
C THR A 513 2.38 11.44 31.07
N LEU A 514 1.51 10.66 31.72
CA LEU A 514 1.57 9.21 31.72
C LEU A 514 1.38 8.63 30.32
N LEU A 515 0.37 9.11 29.57
CA LEU A 515 0.11 8.64 28.21
C LEU A 515 1.28 8.93 27.26
N ARG A 516 1.91 10.11 27.40
CA ARG A 516 3.10 10.48 26.63
C ARG A 516 4.30 9.59 26.96
N ALA A 517 4.57 9.33 28.24
CA ALA A 517 5.66 8.45 28.66
C ALA A 517 5.46 7.01 28.16
N GLN A 518 4.23 6.50 28.19
CA GLN A 518 3.90 5.20 27.63
C GLN A 518 4.17 5.15 26.11
N ARG A 519 3.74 6.19 25.38
CA ARG A 519 3.98 6.33 23.95
C ARG A 519 5.47 6.33 23.63
N GLU A 520 6.25 7.19 24.29
CA GLU A 520 7.69 7.31 24.05
C GLU A 520 8.43 6.00 24.31
N ALA A 521 8.09 5.29 25.38
CA ALA A 521 8.70 4.01 25.71
C ALA A 521 8.43 2.94 24.64
N VAL A 522 7.19 2.83 24.20
CA VAL A 522 6.79 1.86 23.15
C VAL A 522 7.45 2.19 21.82
N LEU A 523 7.52 3.48 21.46
CA LEU A 523 8.17 3.94 20.23
C LEU A 523 9.68 3.73 20.27
N ALA A 524 10.33 3.97 21.43
CA ALA A 524 11.75 3.70 21.59
C ALA A 524 12.08 2.22 21.37
N GLU A 525 11.29 1.30 21.92
CA GLU A 525 11.46 -0.13 21.71
C GLU A 525 11.11 -0.58 20.27
N ARG A 526 10.10 0.04 19.63
CA ARG A 526 9.83 -0.17 18.20
C ARG A 526 11.03 0.20 17.34
N ASN A 527 11.65 1.37 17.61
CA ASN A 527 12.80 1.86 16.85
C ASN A 527 14.05 0.98 17.05
N ARG A 528 14.14 0.29 18.19
CA ARG A 528 15.17 -0.73 18.44
C ARG A 528 14.86 -2.05 17.73
N GLY A 529 13.65 -2.21 17.19
CA GLY A 529 13.21 -3.43 16.50
C GLY A 529 12.90 -4.58 17.45
N THR A 530 12.66 -4.31 18.73
CA THR A 530 12.33 -5.30 19.77
C THR A 530 10.86 -5.66 19.79
N LEU A 531 9.98 -4.72 19.34
CA LEU A 531 8.53 -4.88 19.30
C LEU A 531 8.02 -5.05 17.86
N ASP A 532 6.91 -5.79 17.72
CA ASP A 532 6.21 -5.89 16.43
C ASP A 532 5.55 -4.54 16.09
N PRO A 533 5.85 -3.94 14.93
CA PRO A 533 5.27 -2.66 14.51
C PRO A 533 3.74 -2.61 14.56
N ASN A 534 3.05 -3.69 14.19
CA ASN A 534 1.58 -3.70 14.17
C ASN A 534 0.95 -3.73 15.58
N ALA A 535 1.58 -4.44 16.54
CA ALA A 535 1.16 -4.41 17.93
C ALA A 535 1.34 -3.01 18.54
N VAL A 536 2.46 -2.36 18.17
CA VAL A 536 2.74 -0.97 18.55
C VAL A 536 1.71 -0.02 17.95
N ASP A 537 1.43 -0.11 16.63
CA ASP A 537 0.48 0.77 15.95
C ASP A 537 -0.93 0.67 16.55
N THR A 538 -1.39 -0.55 16.90
CA THR A 538 -2.68 -0.77 17.59
C THR A 538 -2.71 -0.10 18.98
N LEU A 539 -1.61 -0.18 19.73
CA LEU A 539 -1.54 0.44 21.05
C LEU A 539 -1.47 1.96 20.93
N ILE A 540 -0.68 2.50 20.00
CA ILE A 540 -0.58 3.93 19.75
C ILE A 540 -1.96 4.51 19.40
N GLU A 541 -2.74 3.84 18.57
CA GLU A 541 -4.11 4.25 18.27
C GLU A 541 -4.98 4.34 19.55
N ARG A 542 -4.88 3.36 20.44
CA ARG A 542 -5.60 3.40 21.73
C ARG A 542 -5.14 4.56 22.62
N LEU A 543 -3.83 4.81 22.68
CA LEU A 543 -3.28 5.93 23.43
C LEU A 543 -3.74 7.28 22.85
N ASP A 544 -3.85 7.38 21.52
CA ASP A 544 -4.36 8.59 20.84
C ASP A 544 -5.82 8.87 21.20
N TYR A 545 -6.70 7.85 21.26
CA TYR A 545 -8.07 8.03 21.72
C TYR A 545 -8.14 8.44 23.21
N GLN A 546 -7.28 7.88 24.04
CA GLN A 546 -7.23 8.24 25.45
C GLN A 546 -6.73 9.67 25.67
N GLU A 547 -5.68 10.07 24.92
CA GLU A 547 -5.14 11.43 24.94
C GLU A 547 -6.19 12.43 24.44
N ALA A 548 -6.92 12.11 23.35
CA ALA A 548 -8.02 12.92 22.84
C ALA A 548 -9.15 13.10 23.86
N ALA A 549 -9.54 12.02 24.56
CA ALA A 549 -10.57 12.08 25.59
C ALA A 549 -10.16 12.95 26.79
N VAL A 550 -8.88 12.93 27.17
CA VAL A 550 -8.36 13.77 28.25
C VAL A 550 -8.27 15.23 27.82
N ALA A 551 -7.74 15.48 26.59
CA ALA A 551 -7.63 16.84 26.05
C ALA A 551 -9.00 17.50 25.91
N SER A 552 -10.00 16.78 25.37
CA SER A 552 -11.38 17.28 25.28
C SER A 552 -11.98 17.64 26.63
N ARG A 553 -11.64 16.93 27.72
CA ARG A 553 -12.07 17.30 29.08
C ARG A 553 -11.42 18.58 29.56
N ILE A 554 -10.15 18.79 29.23
CA ILE A 554 -9.45 20.05 29.59
C ILE A 554 -10.06 21.22 28.82
N GLU A 555 -10.25 21.09 27.51
CA GLU A 555 -10.84 22.13 26.66
C GLU A 555 -12.28 22.50 27.05
N ASN A 556 -13.10 21.52 27.45
CA ASN A 556 -14.47 21.77 27.90
C ASN A 556 -14.60 22.38 29.30
N ARG A 557 -13.48 22.53 30.04
CA ARG A 557 -13.45 23.20 31.34
C ARG A 557 -12.94 24.65 31.27
N LEU A 558 -12.31 25.05 30.15
CA LEU A 558 -11.90 26.40 29.84
C LEU A 558 -13.03 27.17 29.16
#